data_305b266ec1e1616f111ad58e92bb2509
#
_entry.id   305b266ec1e1616f111ad58e92bb2509
#
_cell.length_a   1.000
_cell.length_b   1.000
_cell.length_c   1.000
_cell.angle_alpha   90.00
_cell.angle_beta   90.00
_cell.angle_gamma   90.00
#
_symmetry.space_group_name_H-M   'P 1'
#
loop_
_entity.id
_entity.type
_entity.pdbx_description
1 polymer ?
#
loop_
_entity_poly.entity_id
_entity_poly.type
_entity_poly.pdbx_seq_one_letter_code
_entity_poly.pdbx_strand_id
1 'polypeptide(L)'
;MYTGFLILLSVHALIHLLGFAKAFAFLKNSDFKLAVSKKSGWLWFSAFCFFIPVIVLFAFSISYWWVSALPAVFISQWLIIVYWKDARFGTMANIIIVIAALIGYAHQHFYDKFKSQVTKNLQQQEATQINLLTESDLLNLPEPVKRYLHYTGSLGKPKVRNFSVAFVGEIRKDSASAWMPFTSVQYNFMEPTARFFFLKASMFQLPVSGFHSYSDENVFMDIRLLSLMKVQYLEGKEMRIAETVTFFNDMCCMAPATLIDNRITWMESDSNKVKAEFTNNDVKVQAWLYFNKEGALINFVSEDRFAAGADGLMKKLRWTTPVGDYKMVDDHMVPGEAQTIYRYPEGDFTYGRFRTVHVSYNVTVFEP
;
A
#
# COMPACT_ATOMS: atom_id res chain seq x y z
N MET A 1 -10.83 12.30 -12.62
CA MET A 1 -12.00 11.90 -11.79
C MET A 1 -12.19 12.76 -10.53
N TYR A 2 -11.16 13.03 -9.74
CA TYR A 2 -11.22 13.83 -8.51
C TYR A 2 -11.91 15.20 -8.69
N THR A 3 -11.41 16.04 -9.61
CA THR A 3 -11.96 17.38 -9.87
C THR A 3 -13.43 17.32 -10.33
N GLY A 4 -13.78 16.36 -11.20
CA GLY A 4 -15.15 16.19 -11.67
C GLY A 4 -16.14 15.85 -10.56
N PHE A 5 -15.73 14.98 -9.63
CA PHE A 5 -16.55 14.63 -8.47
C PHE A 5 -16.70 15.80 -7.48
N LEU A 6 -15.63 16.58 -7.26
CA LEU A 6 -15.69 17.79 -6.43
C LEU A 6 -16.65 18.84 -7.02
N ILE A 7 -16.61 19.02 -8.35
CA ILE A 7 -17.56 19.91 -9.06
C ILE A 7 -19.00 19.39 -8.87
N LEU A 8 -19.23 18.08 -9.05
CA LEU A 8 -20.56 17.49 -8.86
C LEU A 8 -21.09 17.73 -7.46
N LEU A 9 -20.28 17.48 -6.41
CA LEU A 9 -20.66 17.74 -5.02
C LEU A 9 -21.03 19.20 -4.80
N SER A 10 -20.20 20.13 -5.32
CA SER A 10 -20.40 21.56 -5.14
C SER A 10 -21.66 22.06 -5.85
N VAL A 11 -21.86 21.66 -7.11
CA VAL A 11 -23.06 22.03 -7.88
C VAL A 11 -24.31 21.43 -7.24
N HIS A 12 -24.25 20.15 -6.83
CA HIS A 12 -25.39 19.50 -6.18
C HIS A 12 -25.76 20.17 -4.85
N ALA A 13 -24.78 20.55 -4.04
CA ALA A 13 -25.00 21.32 -2.83
C ALA A 13 -25.69 22.67 -3.13
N LEU A 14 -25.16 23.43 -4.10
CA LEU A 14 -25.74 24.75 -4.47
C LEU A 14 -27.17 24.67 -4.98
N ILE A 15 -27.55 23.60 -5.71
CA ILE A 15 -28.91 23.39 -6.19
C ILE A 15 -29.92 23.35 -5.02
N HIS A 16 -29.53 22.87 -3.84
CA HIS A 16 -30.40 22.85 -2.67
C HIS A 16 -30.80 24.25 -2.20
N LEU A 17 -29.96 25.27 -2.44
CA LEU A 17 -30.30 26.66 -2.13
C LEU A 17 -31.45 27.18 -2.97
N LEU A 18 -31.75 26.61 -4.14
CA LEU A 18 -32.91 27.00 -4.96
C LEU A 18 -34.21 26.68 -4.25
N GLY A 19 -34.32 25.51 -3.59
CA GLY A 19 -35.50 25.14 -2.81
C GLY A 19 -35.69 26.05 -1.59
N PHE A 20 -34.62 26.43 -0.91
CA PHE A 20 -34.65 27.44 0.15
C PHE A 20 -35.08 28.80 -0.37
N ALA A 21 -34.45 29.29 -1.43
CA ALA A 21 -34.80 30.61 -2.02
C ALA A 21 -36.23 30.69 -2.49
N LYS A 22 -36.81 29.61 -3.03
CA LYS A 22 -38.21 29.51 -3.39
C LYS A 22 -39.14 29.62 -2.17
N ALA A 23 -38.82 28.87 -1.09
CA ALA A 23 -39.63 28.85 0.14
C ALA A 23 -39.76 30.24 0.79
N PHE A 24 -38.71 31.07 0.67
CA PHE A 24 -38.63 32.41 1.27
C PHE A 24 -38.87 33.55 0.27
N ALA A 25 -39.42 33.21 -0.94
CA ALA A 25 -39.77 34.18 -2.00
C ALA A 25 -38.56 35.06 -2.46
N PHE A 26 -37.33 34.61 -2.32
CA PHE A 26 -36.15 35.29 -2.89
C PHE A 26 -36.09 35.15 -4.42
N LEU A 27 -36.81 34.15 -4.99
CA LEU A 27 -36.93 33.93 -6.42
C LEU A 27 -38.38 34.27 -6.83
N LYS A 28 -38.60 35.40 -7.53
CA LYS A 28 -39.91 35.86 -7.98
C LYS A 28 -40.48 35.02 -9.14
N ASN A 29 -39.62 34.56 -10.06
CA ASN A 29 -39.99 33.71 -11.20
C ASN A 29 -39.17 32.43 -11.12
N SER A 30 -39.74 31.38 -10.57
CA SER A 30 -39.08 30.07 -10.53
C SER A 30 -39.89 29.06 -11.29
N ASP A 31 -39.22 28.19 -12.05
CA ASP A 31 -39.81 27.07 -12.79
C ASP A 31 -40.30 25.92 -11.89
N PHE A 32 -40.22 26.10 -10.56
CA PHE A 32 -40.74 25.10 -9.62
C PHE A 32 -42.26 24.97 -9.76
N LYS A 33 -42.73 23.77 -10.09
CA LYS A 33 -44.13 23.42 -10.25
C LYS A 33 -44.87 23.27 -8.92
N LEU A 34 -44.15 22.87 -7.88
CA LEU A 34 -44.69 22.62 -6.54
C LEU A 34 -44.39 23.79 -5.61
N ALA A 35 -45.39 24.14 -4.77
CA ALA A 35 -45.19 25.11 -3.70
C ALA A 35 -44.27 24.55 -2.63
N VAL A 36 -43.26 25.33 -2.20
CA VAL A 36 -42.33 24.95 -1.16
C VAL A 36 -42.69 25.65 0.15
N SER A 37 -43.04 24.89 1.19
CA SER A 37 -43.34 25.45 2.50
C SER A 37 -42.05 25.97 3.17
N LYS A 38 -42.18 26.93 4.13
CA LYS A 38 -41.05 27.44 4.88
C LYS A 38 -40.30 26.32 5.66
N LYS A 39 -41.05 25.32 6.19
CA LYS A 39 -40.42 24.14 6.84
C LYS A 39 -39.57 23.33 5.87
N SER A 40 -40.09 23.06 4.67
CA SER A 40 -39.30 22.40 3.62
C SER A 40 -38.13 23.27 3.16
N GLY A 41 -38.30 24.60 3.12
CA GLY A 41 -37.20 25.51 2.81
C GLY A 41 -36.01 25.35 3.77
N TRP A 42 -36.27 25.24 5.06
CA TRP A 42 -35.22 24.96 6.03
C TRP A 42 -34.57 23.59 5.86
N LEU A 43 -35.31 22.56 5.43
CA LEU A 43 -34.73 21.25 5.09
C LEU A 43 -33.83 21.33 3.85
N TRP A 44 -34.23 22.13 2.83
CA TRP A 44 -33.38 22.39 1.68
C TRP A 44 -32.08 23.08 2.08
N PHE A 45 -32.14 24.08 2.96
CA PHE A 45 -30.96 24.75 3.50
C PHE A 45 -30.08 23.79 4.35
N SER A 46 -30.69 22.94 5.17
CA SER A 46 -29.98 21.91 5.94
C SER A 46 -29.24 20.94 5.03
N ALA A 47 -29.85 20.47 3.92
CA ALA A 47 -29.19 19.63 2.95
C ALA A 47 -27.90 20.30 2.40
N PHE A 48 -28.01 21.57 2.00
CA PHE A 48 -26.85 22.37 1.59
C PHE A 48 -25.76 22.36 2.68
N CYS A 49 -26.13 22.68 3.92
CA CYS A 49 -25.17 22.71 5.03
C CYS A 49 -24.49 21.35 5.28
N PHE A 50 -25.22 20.24 5.13
CA PHE A 50 -24.64 18.89 5.29
C PHE A 50 -23.67 18.51 4.15
N PHE A 51 -23.82 19.08 2.94
CA PHE A 51 -22.86 18.86 1.87
C PHE A 51 -21.56 19.63 2.06
N ILE A 52 -21.54 20.73 2.82
CA ILE A 52 -20.30 21.51 3.06
C ILE A 52 -19.18 20.65 3.66
N PRO A 53 -19.37 19.94 4.80
CA PRO A 53 -18.33 19.06 5.34
C PRO A 53 -17.93 17.96 4.35
N VAL A 54 -18.84 17.41 3.55
CA VAL A 54 -18.48 16.41 2.52
C VAL A 54 -17.48 17.00 1.52
N ILE A 55 -17.77 18.21 1.01
CA ILE A 55 -16.92 18.92 0.05
C ILE A 55 -15.56 19.21 0.68
N VAL A 56 -15.52 19.75 1.89
CA VAL A 56 -14.29 20.14 2.58
C VAL A 56 -13.45 18.90 2.87
N LEU A 57 -14.00 17.87 3.49
CA LEU A 57 -13.28 16.65 3.83
C LEU A 57 -12.75 15.92 2.58
N PHE A 58 -13.55 15.87 1.51
CA PHE A 58 -13.12 15.30 0.25
C PHE A 58 -11.99 16.14 -0.41
N ALA A 59 -12.15 17.47 -0.46
CA ALA A 59 -11.17 18.37 -1.07
C ALA A 59 -9.79 18.30 -0.40
N PHE A 60 -9.75 18.08 0.91
CA PHE A 60 -8.50 17.91 1.67
C PHE A 60 -8.06 16.44 1.78
N SER A 61 -8.70 15.51 1.05
CA SER A 61 -8.39 14.08 1.06
C SER A 61 -8.42 13.47 2.48
N ILE A 62 -9.28 14.02 3.36
CA ILE A 62 -9.43 13.52 4.72
C ILE A 62 -10.20 12.20 4.69
N SER A 63 -9.63 11.20 5.35
CA SER A 63 -10.29 9.90 5.54
C SER A 63 -11.67 10.08 6.20
N TYR A 64 -12.61 9.15 5.96
CA TYR A 64 -13.97 9.17 6.49
C TYR A 64 -14.90 10.27 5.95
N TRP A 65 -14.52 11.02 4.89
CA TRP A 65 -15.41 11.98 4.21
C TRP A 65 -16.78 11.35 3.84
N TRP A 66 -16.77 10.05 3.53
CA TRP A 66 -17.95 9.26 3.16
C TRP A 66 -18.98 9.17 4.30
N VAL A 67 -18.56 9.24 5.57
CA VAL A 67 -19.49 9.25 6.72
C VAL A 67 -20.39 10.49 6.66
N SER A 68 -19.79 11.65 6.36
CA SER A 68 -20.53 12.92 6.24
C SER A 68 -21.48 12.94 5.03
N ALA A 69 -21.19 12.14 3.99
CA ALA A 69 -22.04 12.03 2.82
C ALA A 69 -23.39 11.34 3.11
N LEU A 70 -23.45 10.43 4.07
CA LEU A 70 -24.68 9.67 4.37
C LEU A 70 -25.86 10.55 4.79
N PRO A 71 -25.76 11.42 5.83
CA PRO A 71 -26.86 12.30 6.21
C PRO A 71 -27.17 13.35 5.13
N ALA A 72 -26.16 13.86 4.41
CA ALA A 72 -26.37 14.80 3.32
C ALA A 72 -27.25 14.20 2.21
N VAL A 73 -26.88 13.00 1.74
CA VAL A 73 -27.65 12.28 0.71
C VAL A 73 -29.03 11.87 1.21
N PHE A 74 -29.15 11.45 2.47
CA PHE A 74 -30.45 11.06 3.04
C PHE A 74 -31.44 12.22 3.00
N ILE A 75 -31.06 13.40 3.50
CA ILE A 75 -31.91 14.59 3.48
C ILE A 75 -32.21 15.03 2.04
N SER A 76 -31.19 15.05 1.19
CA SER A 76 -31.33 15.38 -0.23
C SER A 76 -32.34 14.47 -0.93
N GLN A 77 -32.17 13.15 -0.78
CA GLN A 77 -33.04 12.19 -1.46
C GLN A 77 -34.48 12.27 -0.94
N TRP A 78 -34.66 12.49 0.36
CA TRP A 78 -36.00 12.73 0.93
C TRP A 78 -36.71 13.94 0.27
N LEU A 79 -36.00 15.06 0.15
CA LEU A 79 -36.50 16.26 -0.50
C LEU A 79 -36.81 16.02 -1.98
N ILE A 80 -35.94 15.29 -2.69
CA ILE A 80 -36.16 14.93 -4.10
C ILE A 80 -37.45 14.10 -4.26
N ILE A 81 -37.68 13.14 -3.35
CA ILE A 81 -38.92 12.33 -3.40
C ILE A 81 -40.15 13.20 -3.18
N VAL A 82 -40.13 14.08 -2.20
CA VAL A 82 -41.27 15.00 -1.91
C VAL A 82 -41.51 15.95 -3.08
N TYR A 83 -40.45 16.45 -3.72
CA TYR A 83 -40.49 17.39 -4.83
C TYR A 83 -40.14 16.75 -6.17
N TRP A 84 -40.55 15.49 -6.38
CA TRP A 84 -40.14 14.68 -7.54
C TRP A 84 -40.30 15.35 -8.89
N LYS A 85 -41.40 16.06 -9.09
CA LYS A 85 -41.70 16.75 -10.37
C LYS A 85 -40.66 17.82 -10.73
N ASP A 86 -39.99 18.39 -9.73
CA ASP A 86 -39.05 19.50 -9.90
C ASP A 86 -37.59 19.02 -9.71
N ALA A 87 -37.35 18.02 -8.86
CA ALA A 87 -35.99 17.66 -8.38
C ALA A 87 -35.48 16.26 -8.81
N ARG A 88 -36.27 15.47 -9.56
CA ARG A 88 -35.97 14.06 -9.87
C ARG A 88 -34.56 13.79 -10.40
N PHE A 89 -34.00 14.73 -11.17
CA PHE A 89 -32.66 14.58 -11.72
C PHE A 89 -31.55 14.62 -10.66
N GLY A 90 -31.80 15.19 -9.47
CA GLY A 90 -30.91 15.17 -8.34
C GLY A 90 -30.63 13.75 -7.81
N THR A 91 -31.56 12.79 -8.05
CA THR A 91 -31.35 11.38 -7.72
C THR A 91 -30.09 10.80 -8.39
N MET A 92 -29.78 11.20 -9.63
CA MET A 92 -28.56 10.74 -10.31
C MET A 92 -27.30 11.20 -9.59
N ALA A 93 -27.26 12.45 -9.13
CA ALA A 93 -26.17 12.96 -8.34
C ALA A 93 -26.02 12.19 -7.01
N ASN A 94 -27.14 11.95 -6.31
CA ASN A 94 -27.13 11.17 -5.08
C ASN A 94 -26.64 9.73 -5.29
N ILE A 95 -27.02 9.06 -6.38
CA ILE A 95 -26.52 7.72 -6.72
C ILE A 95 -24.99 7.74 -6.90
N ILE A 96 -24.47 8.71 -7.65
CA ILE A 96 -23.01 8.85 -7.86
C ILE A 96 -22.30 9.08 -6.53
N ILE A 97 -22.86 9.94 -5.66
CA ILE A 97 -22.30 10.23 -4.34
C ILE A 97 -22.30 8.99 -3.45
N VAL A 98 -23.38 8.20 -3.44
CA VAL A 98 -23.46 6.94 -2.68
C VAL A 98 -22.42 5.93 -3.19
N ILE A 99 -22.29 5.75 -4.51
CA ILE A 99 -21.28 4.86 -5.09
C ILE A 99 -19.87 5.30 -4.67
N ALA A 100 -19.57 6.60 -4.77
CA ALA A 100 -18.27 7.13 -4.36
C ALA A 100 -18.05 6.96 -2.85
N ALA A 101 -19.07 7.14 -2.01
CA ALA A 101 -19.01 6.91 -0.57
C ALA A 101 -18.74 5.43 -0.24
N LEU A 102 -19.36 4.49 -0.95
CA LEU A 102 -19.12 3.06 -0.80
C LEU A 102 -17.67 2.68 -1.18
N ILE A 103 -17.13 3.28 -2.25
CA ILE A 103 -15.73 3.10 -2.65
C ILE A 103 -14.80 3.68 -1.57
N GLY A 104 -15.09 4.87 -1.04
CA GLY A 104 -14.35 5.50 0.04
C GLY A 104 -14.34 4.64 1.31
N TYR A 105 -15.49 4.13 1.72
CA TYR A 105 -15.61 3.17 2.83
C TYR A 105 -14.77 1.92 2.61
N ALA A 106 -14.90 1.29 1.43
CA ALA A 106 -14.17 0.06 1.13
C ALA A 106 -12.64 0.28 1.12
N HIS A 107 -12.18 1.42 0.56
CA HIS A 107 -10.77 1.79 0.58
C HIS A 107 -10.26 1.98 2.01
N GLN A 108 -10.99 2.73 2.83
CA GLN A 108 -10.62 2.96 4.23
C GLN A 108 -10.61 1.65 5.01
N HIS A 109 -11.64 0.83 4.90
CA HIS A 109 -11.72 -0.46 5.59
C HIS A 109 -10.59 -1.41 5.18
N PHE A 110 -10.20 -1.42 3.90
CA PHE A 110 -9.11 -2.26 3.42
C PHE A 110 -7.75 -1.77 3.94
N TYR A 111 -7.55 -0.45 3.98
CA TYR A 111 -6.36 0.16 4.56
C TYR A 111 -6.28 -0.03 6.08
N ASP A 112 -7.42 0.06 6.78
CA ASP A 112 -7.49 -0.15 8.23
C ASP A 112 -7.11 -1.59 8.63
N LYS A 113 -7.37 -2.59 7.78
CA LYS A 113 -6.88 -3.96 7.99
C LYS A 113 -5.35 -4.00 7.99
N PHE A 114 -4.71 -3.38 7.01
CA PHE A 114 -3.25 -3.26 6.97
C PHE A 114 -2.72 -2.54 8.21
N LYS A 115 -3.26 -1.35 8.52
CA LYS A 115 -2.88 -0.55 9.67
C LYS A 115 -3.02 -1.32 10.99
N SER A 116 -4.12 -2.05 11.16
CA SER A 116 -4.38 -2.86 12.35
C SER A 116 -3.32 -3.96 12.55
N GLN A 117 -2.94 -4.66 11.47
CA GLN A 117 -1.90 -5.69 11.53
C GLN A 117 -0.55 -5.09 11.92
N VAL A 118 -0.16 -3.98 11.29
CA VAL A 118 1.08 -3.27 11.63
C VAL A 118 1.06 -2.81 13.09
N THR A 119 -0.02 -2.15 13.52
CA THR A 119 -0.15 -1.62 14.89
C THR A 119 -0.09 -2.75 15.92
N LYS A 120 -0.75 -3.89 15.66
CA LYS A 120 -0.68 -5.08 16.52
C LYS A 120 0.78 -5.54 16.70
N ASN A 121 1.54 -5.62 15.60
CA ASN A 121 2.94 -6.05 15.65
C ASN A 121 3.85 -5.01 16.32
N LEU A 122 3.64 -3.71 16.11
CA LEU A 122 4.37 -2.66 16.82
C LEU A 122 4.14 -2.74 18.33
N GLN A 123 2.91 -3.00 18.78
CA GLN A 123 2.58 -3.16 20.21
C GLN A 123 3.19 -4.42 20.84
N GLN A 124 3.48 -5.44 20.05
CA GLN A 124 4.12 -6.68 20.51
C GLN A 124 5.65 -6.55 20.62
N GLN A 125 6.23 -5.48 20.05
CA GLN A 125 7.68 -5.24 20.19
C GLN A 125 7.99 -4.90 21.65
N GLU A 126 8.80 -5.74 22.28
CA GLU A 126 9.25 -5.47 23.65
C GLU A 126 10.07 -4.18 23.72
N ALA A 127 9.90 -3.42 24.80
CA ALA A 127 10.74 -2.26 25.10
C ALA A 127 12.14 -2.69 25.59
N THR A 128 12.81 -3.55 24.81
CA THR A 128 14.14 -4.06 25.13
C THR A 128 15.20 -3.05 24.69
N GLN A 129 16.28 -2.93 25.46
CA GLN A 129 17.41 -2.11 25.08
C GLN A 129 17.98 -2.61 23.74
N ILE A 130 18.02 -1.74 22.74
CA ILE A 130 18.57 -2.09 21.43
C ILE A 130 20.10 -1.96 21.50
N ASN A 131 20.78 -3.10 21.38
CA ASN A 131 22.24 -3.13 21.32
C ASN A 131 22.73 -2.64 19.95
N LEU A 132 23.94 -2.08 19.94
CA LEU A 132 24.60 -1.68 18.69
C LEU A 132 25.12 -2.91 17.95
N LEU A 133 25.13 -2.82 16.62
CA LEU A 133 25.83 -3.77 15.76
C LEU A 133 27.32 -3.50 15.83
N THR A 134 28.10 -4.52 16.19
CA THR A 134 29.54 -4.40 16.43
C THR A 134 30.32 -5.35 15.51
N GLU A 135 31.64 -5.14 15.42
CA GLU A 135 32.53 -6.05 14.66
C GLU A 135 32.48 -7.50 15.16
N SER A 136 32.19 -7.71 16.46
CA SER A 136 32.05 -9.06 17.00
C SER A 136 30.83 -9.81 16.46
N ASP A 137 29.77 -9.10 16.07
CA ASP A 137 28.60 -9.69 15.44
C ASP A 137 28.88 -10.19 14.01
N LEU A 138 29.95 -9.69 13.38
CA LEU A 138 30.33 -10.01 12.01
C LEU A 138 31.29 -11.21 11.89
N LEU A 139 31.85 -11.72 13.00
CA LEU A 139 32.95 -12.70 12.98
C LEU A 139 32.66 -13.93 12.09
N ASN A 140 31.45 -14.43 12.15
CA ASN A 140 31.02 -15.65 11.44
C ASN A 140 30.40 -15.37 10.06
N LEU A 141 30.35 -14.12 9.60
CA LEU A 141 29.79 -13.78 8.30
C LEU A 141 30.83 -13.98 7.18
N PRO A 142 30.36 -14.32 5.95
CA PRO A 142 31.25 -14.34 4.78
C PRO A 142 31.79 -12.93 4.48
N GLU A 143 33.02 -12.88 3.94
CA GLU A 143 33.70 -11.63 3.68
C GLU A 143 32.91 -10.62 2.79
N PRO A 144 32.24 -11.06 1.73
CA PRO A 144 31.37 -10.12 0.95
C PRO A 144 30.24 -9.49 1.77
N VAL A 145 29.70 -10.25 2.72
CA VAL A 145 28.61 -9.73 3.60
C VAL A 145 29.17 -8.73 4.61
N LYS A 146 30.37 -8.98 5.18
CA LYS A 146 31.05 -8.01 6.05
C LYS A 146 31.29 -6.69 5.33
N ARG A 147 31.85 -6.76 4.11
CA ARG A 147 32.08 -5.57 3.29
C ARG A 147 30.77 -4.81 3.00
N TYR A 148 29.68 -5.54 2.76
CA TYR A 148 28.37 -4.93 2.55
C TYR A 148 27.85 -4.20 3.78
N LEU A 149 28.00 -4.78 4.98
CA LEU A 149 27.62 -4.14 6.24
C LEU A 149 28.47 -2.87 6.53
N HIS A 150 29.74 -2.88 6.18
CA HIS A 150 30.57 -1.67 6.23
C HIS A 150 30.13 -0.64 5.18
N TYR A 151 29.89 -1.07 3.93
CA TYR A 151 29.45 -0.19 2.85
C TYR A 151 28.13 0.54 3.19
N THR A 152 27.17 -0.18 3.79
CA THR A 152 25.88 0.40 4.19
C THR A 152 25.95 1.24 5.46
N GLY A 153 27.09 1.28 6.13
CA GLY A 153 27.28 2.00 7.38
C GLY A 153 26.41 1.44 8.51
N SER A 154 26.15 0.13 8.50
CA SER A 154 25.33 -0.54 9.52
C SER A 154 26.02 -0.68 10.87
N LEU A 155 27.38 -0.70 10.91
CA LEU A 155 28.14 -0.85 12.14
C LEU A 155 28.03 0.41 13.03
N GLY A 156 28.06 0.17 14.34
CA GLY A 156 27.92 1.22 15.35
C GLY A 156 26.51 1.75 15.51
N LYS A 157 25.56 1.19 14.79
CA LYS A 157 24.13 1.57 14.85
C LYS A 157 23.30 0.53 15.58
N PRO A 158 22.09 0.89 16.05
CA PRO A 158 21.17 -0.04 16.68
C PRO A 158 20.86 -1.24 15.77
N LYS A 159 20.89 -2.46 16.33
CA LYS A 159 20.42 -3.66 15.64
C LYS A 159 18.97 -3.48 15.21
N VAL A 160 18.64 -3.88 13.99
CA VAL A 160 17.31 -3.68 13.41
C VAL A 160 16.37 -4.80 13.86
N ARG A 161 15.28 -4.42 14.54
CA ARG A 161 14.19 -5.31 14.96
C ARG A 161 12.97 -5.22 14.06
N ASN A 162 12.74 -4.04 13.52
CA ASN A 162 11.72 -3.79 12.51
C ASN A 162 12.15 -2.61 11.63
N PHE A 163 11.52 -2.48 10.49
CA PHE A 163 11.70 -1.31 9.64
C PHE A 163 10.45 -1.04 8.81
N SER A 164 10.26 0.22 8.44
CA SER A 164 9.27 0.64 7.46
C SER A 164 9.95 1.16 6.20
N VAL A 165 9.32 0.93 5.05
CA VAL A 165 9.79 1.45 3.76
C VAL A 165 8.63 2.01 2.97
N ALA A 166 8.81 3.19 2.39
CA ALA A 166 7.91 3.76 1.40
C ALA A 166 8.54 3.68 0.01
N PHE A 167 7.77 3.19 -0.95
CA PHE A 167 8.18 3.13 -2.36
C PHE A 167 7.22 3.89 -3.25
N VAL A 168 7.76 4.40 -4.34
CA VAL A 168 7.01 4.77 -5.54
C VAL A 168 7.56 3.98 -6.71
N GLY A 169 6.76 3.76 -7.73
CA GLY A 169 7.25 2.98 -8.87
C GLY A 169 6.16 2.63 -9.85
N GLU A 170 6.43 1.60 -10.63
CA GLU A 170 5.53 1.08 -11.66
C GLU A 170 5.47 -0.43 -11.61
N ILE A 171 4.28 -0.99 -11.77
CA ILE A 171 4.05 -2.43 -11.90
C ILE A 171 3.23 -2.75 -13.14
N ARG A 172 3.36 -3.96 -13.65
CA ARG A 172 2.52 -4.45 -14.75
C ARG A 172 2.21 -5.94 -14.58
N LYS A 173 1.07 -6.35 -15.10
CA LYS A 173 0.58 -7.73 -14.96
C LYS A 173 1.33 -8.71 -15.88
N ASP A 174 1.60 -8.30 -17.11
CA ASP A 174 2.26 -9.10 -18.15
C ASP A 174 3.04 -8.18 -19.10
N SER A 175 3.77 -8.76 -20.05
CA SER A 175 4.62 -8.01 -21.00
C SER A 175 3.85 -7.11 -21.94
N ALA A 176 2.58 -7.41 -22.24
CA ALA A 176 1.70 -6.64 -23.10
C ALA A 176 0.95 -5.53 -22.34
N SER A 177 0.88 -5.62 -21.01
CA SER A 177 0.18 -4.64 -20.18
C SER A 177 0.98 -3.35 -20.02
N ALA A 178 0.27 -2.22 -20.01
CA ALA A 178 0.85 -0.93 -19.66
C ALA A 178 1.36 -0.91 -18.21
N TRP A 179 2.39 -0.13 -17.97
CA TRP A 179 2.89 0.14 -16.62
C TRP A 179 1.87 0.95 -15.83
N MET A 180 1.58 0.50 -14.62
CA MET A 180 0.71 1.18 -13.66
C MET A 180 1.56 1.84 -12.59
N PRO A 181 1.51 3.16 -12.45
CA PRO A 181 2.19 3.84 -11.35
C PRO A 181 1.58 3.41 -10.00
N PHE A 182 2.45 3.28 -9.01
CA PHE A 182 2.01 2.97 -7.64
C PHE A 182 2.78 3.77 -6.59
N THR A 183 2.16 3.83 -5.42
CA THR A 183 2.81 4.15 -4.14
C THR A 183 2.59 3.00 -3.18
N SER A 184 3.53 2.75 -2.28
CA SER A 184 3.35 1.70 -1.27
C SER A 184 4.02 2.06 0.05
N VAL A 185 3.50 1.45 1.11
CA VAL A 185 4.08 1.46 2.45
C VAL A 185 4.23 0.01 2.90
N GLN A 186 5.36 -0.30 3.49
CA GLN A 186 5.72 -1.63 3.94
C GLN A 186 6.28 -1.58 5.35
N TYR A 187 5.97 -2.61 6.15
CA TYR A 187 6.55 -2.85 7.46
C TYR A 187 7.04 -4.28 7.56
N ASN A 188 8.28 -4.44 8.02
CA ASN A 188 8.90 -5.75 8.29
C ASN A 188 9.27 -5.83 9.77
N PHE A 189 8.99 -6.96 10.39
CA PHE A 189 9.30 -7.28 11.77
C PHE A 189 10.15 -8.54 11.81
N MET A 190 11.27 -8.49 12.54
CA MET A 190 12.18 -9.64 12.64
C MET A 190 11.66 -10.67 13.61
N GLU A 191 11.04 -10.23 14.73
CA GLU A 191 10.52 -11.10 15.77
C GLU A 191 9.32 -10.43 16.48
N PRO A 192 8.11 -11.07 16.46
CA PRO A 192 7.78 -12.19 15.58
C PRO A 192 7.89 -11.81 14.10
N THR A 193 8.25 -12.79 13.26
CA THR A 193 8.46 -12.53 11.83
C THR A 193 7.16 -12.12 11.14
N ALA A 194 7.15 -10.91 10.57
CA ALA A 194 6.01 -10.45 9.79
C ALA A 194 6.43 -9.42 8.73
N ARG A 195 5.69 -9.40 7.63
CA ARG A 195 5.79 -8.41 6.56
C ARG A 195 4.39 -7.99 6.13
N PHE A 196 4.15 -6.69 6.14
CA PHE A 196 2.90 -6.11 5.68
C PHE A 196 3.22 -5.06 4.62
N PHE A 197 2.69 -5.27 3.42
CA PHE A 197 2.92 -4.38 2.28
C PHE A 197 1.58 -3.92 1.73
N PHE A 198 1.33 -2.62 1.73
CA PHE A 198 0.14 -2.03 1.15
C PHE A 198 0.50 -1.15 -0.05
N LEU A 199 -0.13 -1.44 -1.18
CA LEU A 199 0.10 -0.78 -2.45
C LEU A 199 -1.16 -0.06 -2.91
N LYS A 200 -1.00 1.16 -3.43
CA LYS A 200 -2.03 1.95 -4.13
C LYS A 200 -1.56 2.18 -5.56
N ALA A 201 -2.31 1.70 -6.53
CA ALA A 201 -2.04 1.88 -7.96
C ALA A 201 -3.26 2.43 -8.70
N SER A 202 -3.08 2.76 -9.97
CA SER A 202 -4.18 3.19 -10.83
C SER A 202 -4.14 2.42 -12.13
N MET A 203 -5.26 1.78 -12.47
CA MET A 203 -5.47 1.06 -13.73
C MET A 203 -6.62 1.71 -14.50
N PHE A 204 -6.34 2.26 -15.69
CA PHE A 204 -7.35 3.00 -16.48
C PHE A 204 -8.06 4.11 -15.66
N GLN A 205 -7.32 4.83 -14.83
CA GLN A 205 -7.81 5.85 -13.88
C GLN A 205 -8.72 5.31 -12.76
N LEU A 206 -8.88 4.00 -12.63
CA LEU A 206 -9.57 3.38 -11.51
C LEU A 206 -8.56 2.98 -10.43
N PRO A 207 -8.84 3.25 -9.15
CA PRO A 207 -7.94 2.87 -8.06
C PRO A 207 -7.90 1.35 -7.87
N VAL A 208 -6.68 0.84 -7.75
CA VAL A 208 -6.36 -0.54 -7.38
C VAL A 208 -5.61 -0.50 -6.07
N SER A 209 -6.00 -1.32 -5.12
CA SER A 209 -5.28 -1.49 -3.86
C SER A 209 -4.82 -2.93 -3.71
N GLY A 210 -3.59 -3.11 -3.21
CA GLY A 210 -3.02 -4.42 -2.90
C GLY A 210 -2.58 -4.49 -1.45
N PHE A 211 -2.89 -5.58 -0.78
CA PHE A 211 -2.40 -5.88 0.55
C PHE A 211 -1.76 -7.26 0.55
N HIS A 212 -0.45 -7.31 0.86
CA HIS A 212 0.28 -8.55 1.13
C HIS A 212 0.51 -8.64 2.63
N SER A 213 0.14 -9.75 3.19
CA SER A 213 0.38 -10.12 4.58
C SER A 213 1.24 -11.38 4.63
N TYR A 214 2.30 -11.32 5.38
CA TYR A 214 3.14 -12.47 5.72
C TYR A 214 3.38 -12.45 7.23
N SER A 215 2.83 -13.40 7.91
CA SER A 215 3.03 -13.64 9.34
C SER A 215 2.79 -15.11 9.66
N ASP A 216 3.04 -15.51 10.90
CA ASP A 216 2.74 -16.87 11.33
C ASP A 216 1.25 -17.20 11.24
N GLU A 217 0.41 -16.21 11.57
CA GLU A 217 -1.05 -16.37 11.55
C GLU A 217 -1.60 -16.44 10.12
N ASN A 218 -1.14 -15.55 9.22
CA ASN A 218 -1.74 -15.36 7.90
C ASN A 218 -0.71 -15.04 6.82
N VAL A 219 -0.83 -15.73 5.69
CA VAL A 219 -0.08 -15.39 4.48
C VAL A 219 -1.02 -15.29 3.31
N PHE A 220 -1.12 -14.09 2.74
CA PHE A 220 -1.97 -13.86 1.57
C PHE A 220 -1.51 -12.63 0.76
N MET A 221 -1.93 -12.60 -0.49
CA MET A 221 -1.94 -11.43 -1.36
C MET A 221 -3.38 -11.16 -1.78
N ASP A 222 -3.92 -9.98 -1.48
CA ASP A 222 -5.28 -9.53 -1.82
C ASP A 222 -5.19 -8.25 -2.68
N ILE A 223 -5.54 -8.36 -3.96
CA ILE A 223 -5.56 -7.24 -4.90
C ILE A 223 -7.00 -6.92 -5.26
N ARG A 224 -7.39 -5.66 -5.11
CA ARG A 224 -8.77 -5.20 -5.31
C ARG A 224 -8.87 -4.00 -6.24
N LEU A 225 -9.80 -4.07 -7.18
CA LEU A 225 -10.25 -2.93 -7.95
C LEU A 225 -11.28 -2.14 -7.13
N LEU A 226 -11.11 -0.80 -7.05
CA LEU A 226 -11.95 0.09 -6.23
C LEU A 226 -11.97 -0.30 -4.74
N SER A 227 -11.01 -1.11 -4.27
CA SER A 227 -11.00 -1.76 -2.94
C SER A 227 -12.22 -2.62 -2.62
N LEU A 228 -13.12 -2.82 -3.57
CA LEU A 228 -14.36 -3.60 -3.47
C LEU A 228 -14.22 -4.99 -4.09
N MET A 229 -13.84 -5.04 -5.36
CA MET A 229 -13.81 -6.27 -6.14
C MET A 229 -12.43 -6.93 -6.04
N LYS A 230 -12.35 -8.13 -5.50
CA LYS A 230 -11.13 -8.94 -5.53
C LYS A 230 -10.81 -9.33 -6.97
N VAL A 231 -9.72 -8.83 -7.51
CA VAL A 231 -9.21 -9.22 -8.85
C VAL A 231 -8.17 -10.31 -8.77
N GLN A 232 -7.49 -10.42 -7.61
CA GLN A 232 -6.59 -11.53 -7.32
C GLN A 232 -6.55 -11.78 -5.81
N TYR A 233 -6.59 -13.03 -5.43
CA TYR A 233 -6.40 -13.47 -4.04
C TYR A 233 -5.59 -14.77 -4.05
N LEU A 234 -4.44 -14.73 -3.39
CA LEU A 234 -3.54 -15.89 -3.27
C LEU A 234 -3.21 -16.13 -1.81
N GLU A 235 -3.21 -17.38 -1.41
CA GLU A 235 -2.85 -17.85 -0.07
C GLU A 235 -2.28 -19.28 -0.16
N GLY A 236 -1.95 -19.88 0.98
CA GLY A 236 -1.49 -21.27 1.04
C GLY A 236 0.02 -21.41 1.01
N LYS A 237 0.48 -22.65 0.76
CA LYS A 237 1.88 -23.05 0.92
C LYS A 237 2.82 -22.33 -0.05
N GLU A 238 2.44 -22.27 -1.32
CA GLU A 238 3.25 -21.62 -2.36
C GLU A 238 3.38 -20.11 -2.10
N MET A 239 2.30 -19.48 -1.63
CA MET A 239 2.32 -18.08 -1.24
C MET A 239 3.22 -17.85 -0.03
N ARG A 240 3.19 -18.74 0.96
CA ARG A 240 4.08 -18.69 2.13
C ARG A 240 5.56 -18.77 1.71
N ILE A 241 5.91 -19.70 0.83
CA ILE A 241 7.29 -19.81 0.31
C ILE A 241 7.66 -18.53 -0.44
N ALA A 242 6.78 -18.04 -1.31
CA ALA A 242 7.01 -16.83 -2.08
C ALA A 242 7.24 -15.61 -1.19
N GLU A 243 6.44 -15.41 -0.14
CA GLU A 243 6.62 -14.30 0.79
C GLU A 243 7.85 -14.48 1.70
N THR A 244 8.25 -15.72 2.03
CA THR A 244 9.52 -15.99 2.74
C THR A 244 10.71 -15.53 1.90
N VAL A 245 10.72 -15.80 0.58
CA VAL A 245 11.75 -15.29 -0.34
C VAL A 245 11.76 -13.76 -0.36
N THR A 246 10.57 -13.15 -0.41
CA THR A 246 10.44 -11.68 -0.42
C THR A 246 10.93 -11.08 0.90
N PHE A 247 10.57 -11.67 2.04
CA PHE A 247 11.03 -11.23 3.35
C PHE A 247 12.57 -11.27 3.45
N PHE A 248 13.18 -12.37 3.00
CA PHE A 248 14.64 -12.50 2.98
C PHE A 248 15.29 -11.48 2.02
N ASN A 249 14.68 -11.23 0.86
CA ASN A 249 15.13 -10.18 -0.05
C ASN A 249 15.07 -8.79 0.61
N ASP A 250 14.00 -8.48 1.33
CA ASP A 250 13.85 -7.22 2.04
C ASP A 250 14.91 -7.04 3.14
N MET A 251 15.23 -8.10 3.89
CA MET A 251 16.35 -8.10 4.85
C MET A 251 17.66 -7.72 4.15
N CYS A 252 17.96 -8.36 3.03
CA CYS A 252 19.19 -8.11 2.29
C CYS A 252 19.26 -6.69 1.70
N CYS A 253 18.19 -6.19 1.14
CA CYS A 253 18.20 -4.93 0.39
C CYS A 253 17.93 -3.70 1.27
N MET A 254 16.94 -3.79 2.18
CA MET A 254 16.45 -2.64 2.92
C MET A 254 16.95 -2.57 4.36
N ALA A 255 17.38 -3.68 4.94
CA ALA A 255 17.82 -3.76 6.33
C ALA A 255 19.09 -4.63 6.49
N PRO A 256 20.23 -4.26 5.90
CA PRO A 256 21.44 -5.09 5.91
C PRO A 256 21.90 -5.50 7.31
N ALA A 257 21.70 -4.68 8.34
CA ALA A 257 22.00 -5.00 9.73
C ALA A 257 21.31 -6.28 10.24
N THR A 258 20.24 -6.75 9.57
CA THR A 258 19.56 -8.01 9.89
C THR A 258 20.28 -9.26 9.37
N LEU A 259 21.33 -9.11 8.57
CA LEU A 259 22.10 -10.25 8.01
C LEU A 259 22.95 -11.02 9.06
N ILE A 260 22.95 -10.55 10.30
CA ILE A 260 23.47 -11.29 11.46
C ILE A 260 22.48 -12.30 12.05
N ASP A 261 21.27 -12.39 11.49
CA ASP A 261 20.21 -13.27 11.97
C ASP A 261 20.66 -14.75 11.90
N ASN A 262 20.49 -15.48 13.00
CA ASN A 262 20.90 -16.89 13.11
C ASN A 262 20.06 -17.84 12.26
N ARG A 263 18.92 -17.38 11.72
CA ARG A 263 18.12 -18.12 10.74
C ARG A 263 18.73 -18.15 9.36
N ILE A 264 19.80 -17.38 9.12
CA ILE A 264 20.55 -17.37 7.87
C ILE A 264 21.71 -18.33 7.98
N THR A 265 21.73 -19.35 7.15
CA THR A 265 22.86 -20.26 6.98
C THR A 265 23.65 -19.84 5.73
N TRP A 266 24.89 -19.40 5.93
CA TRP A 266 25.79 -19.07 4.85
C TRP A 266 26.41 -20.34 4.29
N MET A 267 26.28 -20.54 2.98
CA MET A 267 26.69 -21.80 2.30
C MET A 267 27.98 -21.59 1.48
N GLU A 268 27.79 -21.24 0.20
CA GLU A 268 28.89 -21.03 -0.75
C GLU A 268 29.28 -19.56 -0.78
N SER A 269 30.56 -19.26 -0.80
CA SER A 269 31.07 -17.89 -0.88
C SER A 269 32.26 -17.80 -1.80
N ASP A 270 32.30 -16.80 -2.67
CA ASP A 270 33.49 -16.36 -3.35
C ASP A 270 33.67 -14.84 -3.19
N SER A 271 34.59 -14.23 -3.94
CA SER A 271 34.97 -12.82 -3.74
C SER A 271 33.81 -11.83 -3.82
N ASN A 272 32.77 -12.10 -4.63
CA ASN A 272 31.70 -11.15 -4.95
C ASN A 272 30.28 -11.74 -4.90
N LYS A 273 30.13 -12.97 -4.48
CA LYS A 273 28.80 -13.58 -4.32
C LYS A 273 28.76 -14.55 -3.15
N VAL A 274 27.62 -14.68 -2.56
CA VAL A 274 27.37 -15.60 -1.44
C VAL A 274 26.02 -16.27 -1.65
N LYS A 275 25.98 -17.58 -1.42
CA LYS A 275 24.75 -18.35 -1.34
C LYS A 275 24.32 -18.46 0.10
N ALA A 276 23.08 -18.17 0.38
CA ALA A 276 22.50 -18.26 1.72
C ALA A 276 21.18 -19.03 1.71
N GLU A 277 20.91 -19.74 2.80
CA GLU A 277 19.62 -20.34 3.10
C GLU A 277 19.02 -19.58 4.29
N PHE A 278 17.80 -19.09 4.12
CA PHE A 278 17.00 -18.49 5.20
C PHE A 278 15.88 -19.45 5.61
N THR A 279 15.80 -19.71 6.91
CA THR A 279 14.77 -20.59 7.50
C THR A 279 13.84 -19.79 8.37
N ASN A 280 12.54 -19.80 8.04
CA ASN A 280 11.51 -19.24 8.94
C ASN A 280 10.44 -20.31 9.18
N ASN A 281 10.32 -20.73 10.43
CA ASN A 281 9.54 -21.91 10.82
C ASN A 281 9.93 -23.13 9.95
N ASP A 282 8.97 -23.77 9.30
CA ASP A 282 9.19 -24.95 8.45
C ASP A 282 9.58 -24.62 7.01
N VAL A 283 9.71 -23.32 6.66
CA VAL A 283 10.02 -22.90 5.30
C VAL A 283 11.49 -22.54 5.17
N LYS A 284 12.16 -23.20 4.22
CA LYS A 284 13.55 -22.92 3.83
C LYS A 284 13.57 -22.39 2.41
N VAL A 285 14.27 -21.29 2.22
CA VAL A 285 14.47 -20.66 0.91
C VAL A 285 15.93 -20.32 0.71
N GLN A 286 16.41 -20.43 -0.54
CA GLN A 286 17.79 -20.15 -0.88
C GLN A 286 17.88 -18.95 -1.83
N ALA A 287 18.96 -18.20 -1.70
CA ALA A 287 19.28 -17.12 -2.59
C ALA A 287 20.77 -16.93 -2.80
N TRP A 288 21.14 -16.42 -3.97
CA TRP A 288 22.43 -15.87 -4.26
C TRP A 288 22.42 -14.36 -4.10
N LEU A 289 23.34 -13.83 -3.33
CA LEU A 289 23.60 -12.41 -3.16
C LEU A 289 24.85 -12.04 -3.97
N TYR A 290 24.74 -11.05 -4.85
CA TYR A 290 25.84 -10.58 -5.69
C TYR A 290 26.26 -9.17 -5.26
N PHE A 291 27.56 -8.96 -5.12
CA PHE A 291 28.12 -7.70 -4.65
C PHE A 291 29.07 -7.11 -5.72
N ASN A 292 29.20 -5.80 -5.75
CA ASN A 292 30.22 -5.13 -6.54
C ASN A 292 31.57 -5.06 -5.79
N LYS A 293 32.59 -4.48 -6.43
CA LYS A 293 33.92 -4.35 -5.85
C LYS A 293 33.95 -3.42 -4.64
N GLU A 294 33.04 -2.45 -4.59
CA GLU A 294 32.89 -1.49 -3.51
C GLU A 294 32.17 -2.10 -2.27
N GLY A 295 31.61 -3.30 -2.40
CA GLY A 295 30.90 -4.00 -1.34
C GLY A 295 29.38 -3.81 -1.37
N ALA A 296 28.81 -3.04 -2.30
CA ALA A 296 27.37 -2.88 -2.42
C ALA A 296 26.71 -4.15 -2.97
N LEU A 297 25.57 -4.54 -2.41
CA LEU A 297 24.69 -5.56 -3.01
C LEU A 297 24.16 -5.02 -4.33
N ILE A 298 24.29 -5.78 -5.41
CA ILE A 298 23.79 -5.38 -6.73
C ILE A 298 22.68 -6.28 -7.24
N ASN A 299 22.52 -7.47 -6.68
CA ASN A 299 21.44 -8.37 -7.07
C ASN A 299 21.17 -9.42 -5.99
N PHE A 300 19.91 -9.79 -5.86
CA PHE A 300 19.44 -10.96 -5.11
C PHE A 300 18.75 -11.90 -6.09
N VAL A 301 19.08 -13.19 -6.06
CA VAL A 301 18.53 -14.20 -6.98
C VAL A 301 18.08 -15.43 -6.22
N SER A 302 16.81 -15.83 -6.36
CA SER A 302 16.27 -17.05 -5.77
C SER A 302 15.57 -17.92 -6.82
N GLU A 303 15.72 -19.23 -6.67
CA GLU A 303 14.99 -20.23 -7.48
C GLU A 303 13.71 -20.69 -6.76
N ASP A 304 13.42 -20.17 -5.55
CA ASP A 304 12.32 -20.64 -4.70
C ASP A 304 11.06 -19.75 -4.77
N ARG A 305 11.08 -18.72 -5.61
CA ARG A 305 9.95 -17.80 -5.74
C ARG A 305 8.83 -18.40 -6.59
N PHE A 306 7.58 -18.22 -6.13
CA PHE A 306 6.40 -18.60 -6.90
C PHE A 306 5.75 -17.37 -7.53
N ALA A 307 5.40 -17.48 -8.80
CA ALA A 307 4.63 -16.49 -9.55
C ALA A 307 3.21 -16.98 -9.80
N ALA A 308 2.23 -16.08 -9.74
CA ALA A 308 0.86 -16.39 -10.12
C ALA A 308 0.75 -16.54 -11.66
N GLY A 309 0.31 -17.70 -12.13
CA GLY A 309 -0.03 -17.90 -13.53
C GLY A 309 -1.38 -17.30 -13.91
N ALA A 310 -1.63 -17.13 -15.21
CA ALA A 310 -2.92 -16.67 -15.72
C ALA A 310 -4.06 -17.67 -15.44
N ASP A 311 -3.72 -18.94 -15.24
CA ASP A 311 -4.59 -20.05 -14.87
C ASP A 311 -4.93 -20.07 -13.35
N GLY A 312 -4.42 -19.11 -12.57
CA GLY A 312 -4.58 -19.06 -11.12
C GLY A 312 -3.65 -20.00 -10.35
N LEU A 313 -2.81 -20.78 -11.03
CA LEU A 313 -1.85 -21.67 -10.40
C LEU A 313 -0.55 -20.93 -10.10
N MET A 314 0.08 -21.29 -9.00
CA MET A 314 1.39 -20.77 -8.64
C MET A 314 2.48 -21.63 -9.30
N LYS A 315 3.40 -20.97 -10.04
CA LYS A 315 4.54 -21.62 -10.71
C LYS A 315 5.84 -21.19 -10.06
N LYS A 316 6.69 -22.17 -9.72
CA LYS A 316 8.02 -21.89 -9.20
C LYS A 316 8.91 -21.39 -10.33
N LEU A 317 9.46 -20.19 -10.18
CA LEU A 317 10.30 -19.53 -11.17
C LEU A 317 11.51 -18.87 -10.52
N ARG A 318 12.61 -18.82 -11.26
CA ARG A 318 13.74 -17.98 -10.88
C ARG A 318 13.27 -16.52 -10.81
N TRP A 319 13.62 -15.88 -9.69
CA TRP A 319 13.29 -14.49 -9.43
C TRP A 319 14.55 -13.72 -9.06
N THR A 320 14.66 -12.50 -9.58
CA THR A 320 15.83 -11.66 -9.33
C THR A 320 15.41 -10.24 -9.02
N THR A 321 16.16 -9.60 -8.12
CA THR A 321 15.98 -8.22 -7.71
C THR A 321 17.30 -7.47 -7.87
N PRO A 322 17.63 -7.01 -9.09
CA PRO A 322 18.73 -6.09 -9.26
C PRO A 322 18.42 -4.77 -8.55
N VAL A 323 19.40 -4.28 -7.79
CA VAL A 323 19.33 -3.05 -6.99
C VAL A 323 20.50 -2.14 -7.31
N GLY A 324 20.30 -0.83 -7.16
CA GLY A 324 21.32 0.17 -7.43
C GLY A 324 20.93 1.56 -6.95
N ASP A 325 21.61 2.57 -7.47
CA ASP A 325 21.39 3.97 -7.09
C ASP A 325 21.38 4.18 -5.57
N TYR A 326 22.40 3.63 -4.90
CA TYR A 326 22.52 3.73 -3.45
C TYR A 326 22.57 5.18 -2.99
N LYS A 327 21.76 5.49 -1.98
CA LYS A 327 21.67 6.83 -1.40
C LYS A 327 21.63 6.76 0.11
N MET A 328 22.08 7.85 0.73
CA MET A 328 22.04 8.00 2.18
C MET A 328 20.62 8.37 2.61
N VAL A 329 20.03 7.55 3.48
CA VAL A 329 18.74 7.81 4.14
C VAL A 329 18.92 7.51 5.63
N ASP A 330 18.67 8.48 6.49
CA ASP A 330 18.84 8.38 7.94
C ASP A 330 20.17 7.71 8.34
N ASP A 331 21.28 8.22 7.76
CA ASP A 331 22.63 7.72 7.96
C ASP A 331 22.90 6.27 7.48
N HIS A 332 22.01 5.65 6.73
CA HIS A 332 22.22 4.34 6.12
C HIS A 332 22.26 4.45 4.60
N MET A 333 23.22 3.72 3.98
CA MET A 333 23.24 3.55 2.53
C MET A 333 22.23 2.47 2.14
N VAL A 334 21.18 2.87 1.43
CA VAL A 334 20.12 1.96 0.94
C VAL A 334 19.98 2.07 -0.57
N PRO A 335 19.57 1.00 -1.28
CA PRO A 335 19.27 1.08 -2.70
C PRO A 335 18.19 2.11 -2.98
N GLY A 336 18.44 3.04 -3.88
CA GLY A 336 17.48 4.01 -4.37
C GLY A 336 16.53 3.43 -5.39
N GLU A 337 16.98 2.43 -6.18
CA GLU A 337 16.21 1.76 -7.22
C GLU A 337 16.35 0.25 -7.14
N ALA A 338 15.25 -0.45 -7.49
CA ALA A 338 15.19 -1.89 -7.60
C ALA A 338 14.25 -2.30 -8.73
N GLN A 339 14.49 -3.47 -9.33
CA GLN A 339 13.57 -4.11 -10.24
C GLN A 339 13.20 -5.49 -9.72
N THR A 340 12.01 -5.97 -10.08
CA THR A 340 11.58 -7.33 -9.78
C THR A 340 11.33 -8.07 -11.09
N ILE A 341 12.05 -9.19 -11.28
CA ILE A 341 12.11 -9.88 -12.56
C ILE A 341 11.89 -11.38 -12.35
N TYR A 342 10.93 -11.96 -13.05
CA TYR A 342 10.80 -13.41 -13.19
C TYR A 342 11.48 -13.87 -14.48
N ARG A 343 12.12 -15.03 -14.42
CA ARG A 343 12.62 -15.72 -15.60
C ARG A 343 11.65 -16.81 -16.03
N TYR A 344 10.98 -16.55 -17.14
CA TYR A 344 10.15 -17.53 -17.84
C TYR A 344 10.96 -18.28 -18.90
N PRO A 345 10.48 -19.43 -19.42
CA PRO A 345 11.11 -20.09 -20.56
C PRO A 345 11.30 -19.17 -21.79
N GLU A 346 10.39 -18.25 -21.99
CA GLU A 346 10.37 -17.28 -23.10
C GLU A 346 11.30 -16.09 -22.88
N GLY A 347 11.84 -15.93 -21.66
CA GLY A 347 12.75 -14.85 -21.30
C GLY A 347 12.45 -14.16 -19.98
N ASP A 348 13.20 -13.13 -19.69
CA ASP A 348 13.04 -12.34 -18.46
C ASP A 348 11.84 -11.39 -18.56
N PHE A 349 11.01 -11.38 -17.52
CA PHE A 349 9.85 -10.53 -17.38
C PHE A 349 10.01 -9.59 -16.18
N THR A 350 10.34 -8.33 -16.44
CA THR A 350 10.32 -7.27 -15.42
C THR A 350 8.88 -6.85 -15.18
N TYR A 351 8.36 -7.11 -13.97
CA TYR A 351 7.00 -6.77 -13.61
C TYR A 351 6.89 -5.61 -12.62
N GLY A 352 7.99 -5.21 -11.97
CA GLY A 352 8.04 -4.10 -11.03
C GLY A 352 9.32 -3.29 -11.15
N ARG A 353 9.18 -1.97 -11.02
CA ARG A 353 10.27 -0.99 -10.86
C ARG A 353 9.97 -0.18 -9.62
N PHE A 354 10.89 -0.19 -8.69
CA PHE A 354 10.74 0.41 -7.38
C PHE A 354 11.76 1.53 -7.19
N ARG A 355 11.34 2.61 -6.60
CA ARG A 355 12.21 3.69 -6.14
C ARG A 355 11.92 3.90 -4.66
N THR A 356 12.95 3.80 -3.83
CA THR A 356 12.89 4.02 -2.40
C THR A 356 12.68 5.50 -2.12
N VAL A 357 11.63 5.83 -1.37
CA VAL A 357 11.32 7.20 -0.94
C VAL A 357 11.85 7.44 0.46
N HIS A 358 11.55 6.51 1.37
CA HIS A 358 11.89 6.62 2.78
C HIS A 358 12.11 5.24 3.38
N VAL A 359 13.02 5.14 4.35
CA VAL A 359 13.26 3.94 5.18
C VAL A 359 13.42 4.41 6.61
N SER A 360 12.73 3.79 7.56
CA SER A 360 12.93 4.03 8.99
C SER A 360 13.16 2.71 9.71
N TYR A 361 14.10 2.69 10.66
CA TYR A 361 14.43 1.50 11.45
C TYR A 361 13.93 1.63 12.88
N ASN A 362 13.58 0.49 13.49
CA ASN A 362 13.12 0.41 14.87
C ASN A 362 11.94 1.35 15.17
N VAL A 363 11.00 1.41 14.23
CA VAL A 363 9.81 2.24 14.36
C VAL A 363 8.93 1.76 15.51
N THR A 364 8.34 2.69 16.25
CA THR A 364 7.51 2.40 17.43
C THR A 364 6.04 2.77 17.23
N VAL A 365 5.74 3.57 16.21
CA VAL A 365 4.39 4.01 15.88
C VAL A 365 4.12 3.79 14.40
N PHE A 366 2.84 3.63 14.06
CA PHE A 366 2.42 3.55 12.67
C PHE A 366 2.54 4.93 12.01
N GLU A 367 3.29 5.00 10.93
CA GLU A 367 3.41 6.17 10.05
C GLU A 367 2.69 5.87 8.73
N PRO A 368 1.76 6.73 8.25
CA PRO A 368 0.93 6.48 7.07
C PRO A 368 1.68 6.59 5.74
#